data_db63aa6d809f3f6def5818957f5a81bc
#
_entry.id   db63aa6d809f3f6def5818957f5a81bc
#
_cell.length_a   1.000
_cell.length_b   1.000
_cell.length_c   1.000
_cell.angle_alpha   90.00
_cell.angle_beta   90.00
_cell.angle_gamma   90.00
#
_symmetry.space_group_name_H-M   'P 1'
#
loop_
_entity.id
_entity.type
_entity.pdbx_description
1 polymer ?
#
loop_
_entity_poly.entity_id
_entity_poly.type
_entity_poly.pdbx_seq_one_letter_code
_entity_poly.pdbx_strand_id
1 'polypeptide(L)'
;MTQLRQRAPRQEDPAHLAFVRTRPCCIKHCNRLAEAAHIRMACLAIGKEYTGKAEKPDDKWSVPLCPYHHRIGIGSQHSMGEADFWQMVGLNPFAIAAELFVQSGGAERALIAKAPRKPKKIKARKPAERRKKIPAGRPMQSRSSFERRA
;
A
#
# COMPACT_ATOMS: atom_id res chain seq x y z
N MET A 1 2.33 -25.60 19.48
CA MET A 1 1.51 -25.19 18.31
C MET A 1 1.77 -23.73 18.06
N THR A 2 2.54 -23.41 17.01
CA THR A 2 2.82 -22.03 16.60
C THR A 2 1.56 -21.48 15.92
N GLN A 3 0.86 -20.58 16.58
CA GLN A 3 -0.22 -19.84 15.94
C GLN A 3 0.37 -19.04 14.78
N LEU A 4 -0.06 -19.34 13.55
CA LEU A 4 0.24 -18.53 12.38
C LEU A 4 -0.35 -17.14 12.63
N ARG A 5 0.53 -16.17 12.89
CA ARG A 5 0.15 -14.78 13.14
C ARG A 5 -0.41 -14.22 11.83
N GLN A 6 -1.73 -14.09 11.74
CA GLN A 6 -2.35 -13.40 10.62
C GLN A 6 -1.84 -11.95 10.61
N ARG A 7 -1.24 -11.53 9.49
CA ARG A 7 -0.82 -10.14 9.33
C ARG A 7 -2.05 -9.24 9.41
N ALA A 8 -1.96 -8.18 10.19
CA ALA A 8 -3.00 -7.17 10.22
C ALA A 8 -3.19 -6.59 8.79
N PRO A 9 -4.45 -6.36 8.35
CA PRO A 9 -4.68 -5.73 7.07
C PRO A 9 -4.01 -4.35 7.03
N ARG A 10 -3.46 -4.01 5.86
CA ARG A 10 -2.84 -2.70 5.60
C ARG A 10 -3.81 -1.58 5.97
N GLN A 11 -3.30 -0.55 6.61
CA GLN A 11 -4.04 0.69 6.84
C GLN A 11 -4.11 1.49 5.53
N GLU A 12 -5.31 1.70 5.03
CA GLU A 12 -5.59 2.53 3.87
C GLU A 12 -6.20 3.86 4.30
N ASP A 13 -5.66 4.96 3.81
CA ASP A 13 -6.16 6.32 4.06
C ASP A 13 -6.02 7.19 2.81
N PRO A 14 -6.98 7.09 1.86
CA PRO A 14 -6.96 7.89 0.64
C PRO A 14 -6.95 9.40 0.89
N ALA A 15 -7.59 9.86 1.98
CA ALA A 15 -7.63 11.28 2.34
C ALA A 15 -6.23 11.77 2.74
N HIS A 16 -5.48 10.96 3.50
CA HIS A 16 -4.09 11.27 3.81
C HIS A 16 -3.21 11.31 2.55
N LEU A 17 -3.33 10.34 1.66
CA LEU A 17 -2.57 10.35 0.40
C LEU A 17 -2.90 11.57 -0.47
N ALA A 18 -4.17 11.98 -0.53
CA ALA A 18 -4.58 13.21 -1.22
C ALA A 18 -3.91 14.43 -0.60
N PHE A 19 -3.93 14.54 0.73
CA PHE A 19 -3.26 15.61 1.47
C PHE A 19 -1.76 15.66 1.19
N VAL A 20 -1.05 14.52 1.22
CA VAL A 20 0.40 14.46 0.93
C VAL A 20 0.71 14.99 -0.47
N ARG A 21 -0.14 14.71 -1.46
CA ARG A 21 0.02 15.19 -2.85
C ARG A 21 -0.16 16.70 -3.00
N THR A 22 -0.83 17.38 -2.06
CA THR A 22 -0.94 18.85 -2.07
C THR A 22 0.31 19.54 -1.55
N ARG A 23 1.25 18.80 -0.97
CA ARG A 23 2.48 19.36 -0.41
C ARG A 23 3.57 19.46 -1.48
N PRO A 24 4.46 20.45 -1.36
CA PRO A 24 5.67 20.47 -2.18
C PRO A 24 6.59 19.30 -1.83
N CYS A 25 7.47 18.94 -2.74
CA CYS A 25 8.51 17.95 -2.50
C CYS A 25 9.31 18.29 -1.23
N CYS A 26 9.51 17.32 -0.33
CA CYS A 26 10.20 17.54 0.94
C CYS A 26 11.72 17.76 0.80
N ILE A 27 12.29 17.57 -0.39
CA ILE A 27 13.70 17.82 -0.64
C ILE A 27 13.95 19.34 -0.69
N LYS A 28 14.95 19.80 0.07
CA LYS A 28 15.32 21.22 0.14
C LYS A 28 15.48 21.82 -1.26
N HIS A 29 14.97 23.04 -1.42
CA HIS A 29 15.01 23.80 -2.67
C HIS A 29 14.26 23.17 -3.86
N CYS A 30 13.52 22.07 -3.65
CA CYS A 30 12.68 21.45 -4.66
C CYS A 30 11.21 21.85 -4.45
N ASN A 31 10.73 22.84 -5.21
CA ASN A 31 9.35 23.33 -5.11
C ASN A 31 8.39 22.64 -6.10
N ARG A 32 8.73 21.43 -6.57
CA ARG A 32 7.91 20.70 -7.54
C ARG A 32 6.72 20.04 -6.84
N LEU A 33 5.64 19.86 -7.60
CA LEU A 33 4.48 19.08 -7.15
C LEU A 33 4.90 17.66 -6.75
N ALA A 34 4.35 17.17 -5.64
CA ALA A 34 4.71 15.89 -5.09
C ALA A 34 3.72 14.77 -5.45
N GLU A 35 4.23 13.56 -5.46
CA GLU A 35 3.50 12.31 -5.35
C GLU A 35 3.57 11.82 -3.91
N ALA A 36 2.65 10.96 -3.50
CA ALA A 36 2.75 10.28 -2.21
C ALA A 36 3.70 9.07 -2.36
N ALA A 37 4.95 9.26 -1.94
CA ALA A 37 5.96 8.21 -1.95
C ALA A 37 5.89 7.39 -0.66
N HIS A 38 5.68 6.08 -0.77
CA HIS A 38 5.64 5.19 0.40
C HIS A 38 7.03 4.80 0.88
N ILE A 39 7.21 4.74 2.21
CA ILE A 39 8.43 4.29 2.86
C ILE A 39 8.33 2.79 3.13
N ARG A 40 9.23 1.99 2.55
CA ARG A 40 9.28 0.53 2.71
C ARG A 40 10.24 0.08 3.80
N MET A 41 11.31 0.83 4.03
CA MET A 41 12.32 0.49 5.02
C MET A 41 11.73 0.32 6.42
N ALA A 42 12.39 -0.51 7.22
CA ALA A 42 12.01 -0.75 8.61
C ALA A 42 12.46 0.38 9.52
N CYS A 43 11.71 0.60 10.60
CA CYS A 43 12.12 1.41 11.74
C CYS A 43 11.57 0.77 13.02
N LEU A 44 12.36 -0.09 13.63
CA LEU A 44 11.93 -0.87 14.79
C LEU A 44 11.61 0.01 16.00
N ALA A 45 12.25 1.17 16.13
CA ALA A 45 11.98 2.12 17.21
C ALA A 45 10.52 2.60 17.26
N ILE A 46 9.82 2.61 16.12
CA ILE A 46 8.41 3.00 16.02
C ILE A 46 7.51 1.84 15.61
N GLY A 47 8.02 0.61 15.70
CA GLY A 47 7.28 -0.61 15.37
C GLY A 47 6.93 -0.77 13.89
N LYS A 48 7.65 -0.10 12.98
CA LYS A 48 7.48 -0.29 11.54
C LYS A 48 8.39 -1.40 11.03
N GLU A 49 7.80 -2.46 10.54
CA GLU A 49 8.51 -3.56 9.88
C GLU A 49 8.84 -3.19 8.41
N TYR A 50 9.81 -3.92 7.84
CA TYR A 50 10.12 -3.81 6.41
C TYR A 50 8.94 -4.29 5.56
N THR A 51 8.65 -3.57 4.49
CA THR A 51 7.59 -3.93 3.55
C THR A 51 8.20 -4.53 2.28
N GLY A 52 7.85 -5.77 1.98
CA GLY A 52 8.37 -6.51 0.82
C GLY A 52 8.00 -5.88 -0.54
N LYS A 53 8.69 -6.32 -1.62
CA LYS A 53 8.47 -5.76 -2.97
C LYS A 53 7.03 -5.89 -3.48
N ALA A 54 6.33 -6.96 -3.12
CA ALA A 54 4.95 -7.22 -3.54
C ALA A 54 3.90 -6.60 -2.61
N GLU A 55 4.31 -5.98 -1.50
CA GLU A 55 3.41 -5.41 -0.51
C GLU A 55 3.45 -3.88 -0.57
N LYS A 56 2.30 -3.25 -0.32
CA LYS A 56 2.25 -1.81 -0.09
C LYS A 56 2.35 -1.52 1.41
N PRO A 57 3.16 -0.55 1.85
CA PRO A 57 3.13 -0.08 3.22
C PRO A 57 1.78 0.55 3.59
N ASP A 58 1.54 0.73 4.88
CA ASP A 58 0.43 1.55 5.36
C ASP A 58 0.54 2.97 4.79
N ASP A 59 -0.59 3.58 4.47
CA ASP A 59 -0.62 4.92 3.88
C ASP A 59 -0.07 6.00 4.81
N LYS A 60 -0.10 5.78 6.13
CA LYS A 60 0.53 6.67 7.12
C LYS A 60 2.04 6.84 6.91
N TRP A 61 2.70 5.90 6.26
CA TRP A 61 4.13 5.95 5.94
C TRP A 61 4.35 6.50 4.52
N SER A 62 3.80 7.68 4.24
CA SER A 62 3.95 8.37 2.97
C SER A 62 4.54 9.74 3.14
N VAL A 63 5.43 10.12 2.21
CA VAL A 63 6.11 11.42 2.17
C VAL A 63 5.93 12.07 0.80
N PRO A 64 5.94 13.43 0.72
CA PRO A 64 5.82 14.12 -0.54
C PRO A 64 7.17 14.16 -1.27
N LEU A 65 7.31 13.40 -2.34
CA LEU A 65 8.43 13.46 -3.27
C LEU A 65 7.92 13.78 -4.67
N CYS A 66 8.59 14.68 -5.39
CA CYS A 66 8.27 14.88 -6.80
C CYS A 66 8.67 13.66 -7.63
N PRO A 67 8.12 13.45 -8.83
CA PRO A 67 8.45 12.30 -9.68
C PRO A 67 9.95 12.12 -9.91
N TYR A 68 10.70 13.22 -9.99
CA TYR A 68 12.15 13.15 -10.18
C TYR A 68 12.87 12.52 -8.97
N HIS A 69 12.60 12.99 -7.75
CA HIS A 69 13.21 12.45 -6.53
C HIS A 69 12.62 11.10 -6.11
N HIS A 70 11.38 10.79 -6.52
CA HIS A 70 10.74 9.53 -6.20
C HIS A 70 11.26 8.38 -7.07
N ARG A 71 11.26 8.54 -8.42
CA ARG A 71 11.45 7.40 -9.33
C ARG A 71 12.22 7.67 -10.62
N ILE A 72 12.23 8.89 -11.16
CA ILE A 72 12.75 9.16 -12.51
C ILE A 72 14.23 9.54 -12.49
N GLY A 73 14.67 10.32 -11.50
CA GLY A 73 16.02 10.87 -11.43
C GLY A 73 17.07 9.82 -11.13
N ILE A 74 18.28 10.05 -11.64
CA ILE A 74 19.48 9.35 -11.19
C ILE A 74 19.70 9.78 -9.73
N GLY A 75 19.76 8.82 -8.79
CA GLY A 75 19.77 9.13 -7.36
C GLY A 75 18.39 9.38 -6.75
N SER A 76 17.32 8.91 -7.39
CA SER A 76 15.98 8.91 -6.81
C SER A 76 15.83 7.80 -5.77
N GLN A 77 14.79 7.91 -4.93
CA GLN A 77 14.48 6.91 -3.90
C GLN A 77 14.42 5.47 -4.46
N HIS A 78 13.87 5.29 -5.67
CA HIS A 78 13.76 3.98 -6.29
C HIS A 78 15.06 3.52 -6.97
N SER A 79 15.90 4.43 -7.46
CA SER A 79 17.10 4.07 -8.22
C SER A 79 18.27 3.69 -7.33
N MET A 80 18.46 4.38 -6.21
CA MET A 80 19.60 4.10 -5.32
C MET A 80 19.24 3.31 -4.05
N GLY A 81 17.97 3.11 -3.79
CA GLY A 81 17.48 2.48 -2.57
C GLY A 81 17.10 3.49 -1.49
N GLU A 82 16.08 3.13 -0.70
CA GLU A 82 15.51 4.09 0.27
C GLU A 82 16.51 4.54 1.34
N ALA A 83 17.27 3.63 1.92
CA ALA A 83 18.18 3.96 3.02
C ALA A 83 19.26 4.95 2.56
N ASP A 84 19.91 4.66 1.43
CA ASP A 84 20.96 5.48 0.87
C ASP A 84 20.42 6.84 0.43
N PHE A 85 19.23 6.86 -0.16
CA PHE A 85 18.56 8.10 -0.55
C PHE A 85 18.31 9.03 0.64
N TRP A 86 17.72 8.51 1.72
CA TRP A 86 17.39 9.32 2.89
C TRP A 86 18.64 9.75 3.66
N GLN A 87 19.68 8.91 3.68
CA GLN A 87 20.99 9.29 4.23
C GLN A 87 21.63 10.41 3.43
N MET A 88 21.63 10.31 2.09
CA MET A 88 22.19 11.33 1.19
C MET A 88 21.51 12.69 1.36
N VAL A 89 20.18 12.72 1.44
CA VAL A 89 19.43 13.97 1.59
C VAL A 89 19.43 14.52 3.02
N GLY A 90 19.87 13.75 4.01
CA GLY A 90 19.94 14.14 5.41
C GLY A 90 18.57 14.39 6.07
N LEU A 91 17.54 13.70 5.65
CA LEU A 91 16.17 13.82 6.18
C LEU A 91 15.71 12.53 6.82
N ASN A 92 14.91 12.63 7.88
CA ASN A 92 14.23 11.50 8.49
C ASN A 92 12.83 11.33 7.90
N PRO A 93 12.61 10.35 6.99
CA PRO A 93 11.32 10.18 6.34
C PRO A 93 10.20 9.80 7.32
N PHE A 94 10.52 9.10 8.39
CA PHE A 94 9.53 8.68 9.38
C PHE A 94 9.00 9.85 10.19
N ALA A 95 9.86 10.82 10.54
CA ALA A 95 9.44 12.04 11.21
C ALA A 95 8.51 12.86 10.31
N ILE A 96 8.89 13.03 9.03
CA ILE A 96 8.07 13.74 8.04
C ILE A 96 6.71 13.05 7.86
N ALA A 97 6.69 11.73 7.69
CA ALA A 97 5.46 10.97 7.52
C ALA A 97 4.54 11.05 8.75
N ALA A 98 5.10 10.95 9.96
CA ALA A 98 4.34 11.06 11.20
C ALA A 98 3.69 12.45 11.35
N GLU A 99 4.44 13.51 11.08
CA GLU A 99 3.92 14.87 11.13
C GLU A 99 2.79 15.10 10.13
N LEU A 100 2.98 14.70 8.87
CA LEU A 100 1.96 14.81 7.83
C LEU A 100 0.71 13.98 8.15
N PHE A 101 0.88 12.82 8.79
CA PHE A 101 -0.24 11.98 9.19
C PHE A 101 -1.10 12.66 10.27
N VAL A 102 -0.49 13.34 11.22
CA VAL A 102 -1.19 14.17 12.22
C VAL A 102 -1.88 15.34 11.53
N GLN A 103 -1.15 16.11 10.71
CA GLN A 103 -1.69 17.29 10.02
C GLN A 103 -2.89 16.97 9.12
N SER A 104 -2.91 15.80 8.51
CA SER A 104 -4.03 15.35 7.66
C SER A 104 -5.26 14.84 8.44
N GLY A 105 -5.22 14.79 9.77
CA GLY A 105 -6.24 14.16 10.61
C GLY A 105 -6.24 12.62 10.51
N GLY A 106 -5.18 12.02 9.99
CA GLY A 106 -5.04 10.57 9.82
C GLY A 106 -5.01 9.82 11.15
N ALA A 107 -4.41 10.42 12.18
CA ALA A 107 -4.36 9.85 13.52
C ALA A 107 -5.77 9.66 14.11
N GLU A 108 -6.64 10.65 13.98
CA GLU A 108 -8.03 10.58 14.44
C GLU A 108 -8.83 9.54 13.64
N ARG A 109 -8.69 9.53 12.31
CA ARG A 109 -9.34 8.53 11.46
C ARG A 109 -8.92 7.11 11.81
N ALA A 110 -7.64 6.88 12.16
CA ALA A 110 -7.14 5.59 12.58
C ALA A 110 -7.73 5.13 13.91
N LEU A 111 -7.97 6.04 14.86
CA LEU A 111 -8.63 5.72 16.12
C LEU A 111 -10.08 5.33 15.90
N ILE A 112 -10.82 6.06 15.07
CA ILE A 112 -12.21 5.75 14.70
C ILE A 112 -12.30 4.39 13.98
N ALA A 113 -11.36 4.10 13.08
CA ALA A 113 -11.33 2.82 12.36
C ALA A 113 -11.05 1.60 13.26
N LYS A 114 -10.31 1.79 14.36
CA LYS A 114 -10.04 0.74 15.37
C LYS A 114 -11.22 0.50 16.31
N ALA A 115 -12.21 1.40 16.35
CA ALA A 115 -13.40 1.18 17.18
C ALA A 115 -14.14 -0.08 16.73
N PRO A 116 -14.68 -0.88 17.68
CA PRO A 116 -15.37 -2.12 17.34
C PRO A 116 -16.55 -1.84 16.42
N ARG A 117 -16.49 -2.36 15.20
CA ARG A 117 -17.58 -2.23 14.24
C ARG A 117 -18.77 -3.04 14.72
N LYS A 118 -19.97 -2.44 14.75
CA LYS A 118 -21.20 -3.20 14.99
C LYS A 118 -21.25 -4.39 14.03
N PRO A 119 -21.57 -5.60 14.51
CA PRO A 119 -21.62 -6.77 13.65
C PRO A 119 -22.58 -6.51 12.49
N LYS A 120 -22.09 -6.70 11.26
CA LYS A 120 -22.95 -6.61 10.08
C LYS A 120 -24.02 -7.69 10.21
N LYS A 121 -25.31 -7.31 10.17
CA LYS A 121 -26.39 -8.27 10.07
C LYS A 121 -26.14 -9.17 8.85
N ILE A 122 -25.83 -10.44 9.13
CA ILE A 122 -25.66 -11.44 8.07
C ILE A 122 -27.04 -11.60 7.43
N LYS A 123 -27.18 -11.15 6.17
CA LYS A 123 -28.41 -11.41 5.41
C LYS A 123 -28.57 -12.93 5.33
N ALA A 124 -29.72 -13.44 5.81
CA ALA A 124 -30.02 -14.87 5.71
C ALA A 124 -29.78 -15.35 4.26
N ARG A 125 -29.01 -16.42 4.12
CA ARG A 125 -28.78 -17.04 2.81
C ARG A 125 -30.15 -17.49 2.24
N LYS A 126 -30.44 -17.10 1.01
CA LYS A 126 -31.64 -17.62 0.33
C LYS A 126 -31.61 -19.15 0.33
N PRO A 127 -32.76 -19.82 0.57
CA PRO A 127 -32.85 -21.28 0.56
C PRO A 127 -32.24 -21.87 -0.72
N ALA A 128 -31.61 -23.04 -0.60
CA ALA A 128 -30.88 -23.70 -1.68
C ALA A 128 -31.74 -24.02 -2.94
N GLU A 129 -33.05 -24.12 -2.79
CA GLU A 129 -33.99 -24.44 -3.87
C GLU A 129 -34.02 -23.43 -5.01
N ARG A 130 -33.57 -22.20 -4.81
CA ARG A 130 -33.53 -21.18 -5.87
C ARG A 130 -32.18 -21.05 -6.60
N ARG A 131 -31.23 -21.91 -6.32
CA ARG A 131 -30.00 -21.93 -7.10
C ARG A 131 -30.30 -22.58 -8.45
N LYS A 132 -30.28 -21.80 -9.52
CA LYS A 132 -30.25 -22.34 -10.88
C LYS A 132 -29.11 -23.32 -10.98
N LYS A 133 -29.39 -24.58 -11.30
CA LYS A 133 -28.34 -25.59 -11.57
C LYS A 133 -27.46 -25.03 -12.67
N ILE A 134 -26.16 -24.94 -12.41
CA ILE A 134 -25.19 -24.59 -13.44
C ILE A 134 -25.24 -25.70 -14.46
N PRO A 135 -25.58 -25.45 -15.75
CA PRO A 135 -25.58 -26.50 -16.74
C PRO A 135 -24.19 -27.14 -16.80
N ALA A 136 -24.14 -28.46 -16.81
CA ALA A 136 -22.88 -29.19 -16.96
C ALA A 136 -22.16 -28.63 -18.20
N GLY A 137 -20.93 -28.15 -17.99
CA GLY A 137 -20.13 -27.55 -19.06
C GLY A 137 -19.96 -28.55 -20.19
N ARG A 138 -19.98 -28.07 -21.44
CA ARG A 138 -19.61 -28.90 -22.61
C ARG A 138 -18.22 -29.52 -22.34
N PRO A 139 -18.02 -30.80 -22.64
CA PRO A 139 -16.70 -31.42 -22.52
C PRO A 139 -15.70 -30.59 -23.35
N MET A 140 -14.61 -30.18 -22.74
CA MET A 140 -13.51 -29.49 -23.44
C MET A 140 -12.92 -30.48 -24.45
N GLN A 141 -13.13 -30.25 -25.74
CA GLN A 141 -12.40 -30.92 -26.77
C GLN A 141 -10.95 -30.43 -26.75
N SER A 142 -10.02 -31.30 -26.36
CA SER A 142 -8.60 -31.00 -26.44
C SER A 142 -8.20 -30.87 -27.92
N ARG A 143 -7.87 -29.65 -28.35
CA ARG A 143 -7.19 -29.46 -29.64
C ARG A 143 -5.71 -29.83 -29.48
N SER A 144 -5.39 -31.12 -29.53
CA SER A 144 -4.03 -31.56 -29.73
C SER A 144 -3.89 -32.05 -31.18
N SER A 145 -3.64 -31.15 -32.10
CA SER A 145 -3.05 -31.47 -33.39
C SER A 145 -1.75 -30.69 -33.54
N PHE A 146 -0.71 -31.21 -32.91
CA PHE A 146 0.66 -30.81 -33.21
C PHE A 146 1.15 -31.75 -34.31
N GLU A 147 0.84 -31.42 -35.56
CA GLU A 147 1.49 -32.10 -36.72
C GLU A 147 2.95 -31.68 -36.78
N ARG A 148 3.85 -32.62 -36.49
CA ARG A 148 5.26 -32.45 -36.80
C ARG A 148 5.39 -32.54 -38.31
N ARG A 149 5.76 -31.46 -38.97
CA ARG A 149 6.28 -31.50 -40.33
C ARG A 149 7.69 -32.09 -40.29
N ALA A 150 7.87 -33.15 -41.03
CA ALA A 150 9.17 -33.75 -41.41
C ALA A 150 9.92 -32.82 -42.37
#